data_ffa30474eeed94750f9ae23c7f649ac3
#
_entry.id   ffa30474eeed94750f9ae23c7f649ac3
#
_cell.length_a   1.000
_cell.length_b   1.000
_cell.length_c   1.000
_cell.angle_alpha   90.00
_cell.angle_beta   90.00
_cell.angle_gamma   90.00
#
_symmetry.space_group_name_H-M   'P 1'
#
loop_
_entity.id
_entity.type
_entity.pdbx_description
1 polymer ?
#
loop_
_entity_poly.entity_id
_entity_poly.type
_entity_poly.pdbx_seq_one_letter_code
_entity_poly.pdbx_strand_id
1 'polypeptide(L)'
;MRVRLAILLLSIIATSTPSWAQDAEASLKQFEDKTLILRHPLQSDSQRYDADGKVLKGGSKEGSWAVFSGVLIDHVTLTPEKLHIDGRRIFFLFPEQKLILFEFTRLKGFKGPPFSPHINVEITLDKPVDSAEQALTVLNRVFALKTEDFLGSLPDFWRAYLMDHHFSYDASQKKEAEYRWSEEVSKASKPVQNVPSESTKDPKNEDSHELVTYPIGPGSGVKAPKPKYTPEPEYSEIAQYEDCKGVVVVNIIVGTDGKVQRFRLVRPLGMGLDEKAQLALQTWRFQPSTRNGQPVAVEMNVEIAFDLY
;
A
#
# COMPACT_ATOMS: atom_id res chain seq x y z
N MET A 1 49.51 -58.54 20.47
CA MET A 1 48.27 -57.75 20.49
C MET A 1 48.26 -56.77 19.27
N ARG A 2 47.57 -57.09 18.20
CA ARG A 2 47.53 -56.25 16.97
C ARG A 2 46.27 -55.46 17.03
N VAL A 3 46.39 -54.11 17.21
CA VAL A 3 45.30 -53.15 17.14
C VAL A 3 45.02 -52.90 15.67
N ARG A 4 43.82 -53.28 15.19
CA ARG A 4 43.32 -52.91 13.84
C ARG A 4 42.65 -51.55 13.97
N LEU A 5 43.27 -50.54 13.38
CA LEU A 5 42.68 -49.20 13.17
C LEU A 5 41.67 -49.28 12.01
N ALA A 6 40.39 -49.21 12.32
CA ALA A 6 39.34 -49.09 11.31
C ALA A 6 39.20 -47.61 10.94
N ILE A 7 39.64 -47.23 9.75
CA ILE A 7 39.40 -45.90 9.17
C ILE A 7 38.00 -45.90 8.61
N LEU A 8 37.10 -45.20 9.32
CA LEU A 8 35.75 -44.90 8.81
C LEU A 8 35.89 -43.78 7.77
N LEU A 9 35.83 -44.11 6.51
CA LEU A 9 35.68 -43.16 5.41
C LEU A 9 34.25 -42.62 5.44
N LEU A 10 34.07 -41.44 6.05
CA LEU A 10 32.82 -40.65 5.89
C LEU A 10 32.84 -40.09 4.48
N SER A 11 32.11 -40.74 3.54
CA SER A 11 31.82 -40.19 2.23
C SER A 11 30.86 -39.03 2.40
N ILE A 12 31.34 -37.79 2.37
CA ILE A 12 30.54 -36.59 2.19
C ILE A 12 29.99 -36.67 0.76
N ILE A 13 28.77 -37.16 0.64
CA ILE A 13 28.01 -37.01 -0.61
C ILE A 13 27.67 -35.50 -0.71
N ALA A 14 28.54 -34.75 -1.37
CA ALA A 14 28.21 -33.42 -1.82
C ALA A 14 27.07 -33.57 -2.89
N THR A 15 25.84 -33.47 -2.46
CA THR A 15 24.70 -33.35 -3.40
C THR A 15 24.87 -32.02 -4.10
N SER A 16 25.48 -32.03 -5.29
CA SER A 16 25.49 -30.86 -6.16
C SER A 16 24.03 -30.48 -6.44
N THR A 17 23.62 -29.30 -6.01
CA THR A 17 22.31 -28.72 -6.39
C THR A 17 22.20 -28.74 -7.91
N PRO A 18 21.11 -29.25 -8.46
CA PRO A 18 20.95 -29.30 -9.91
C PRO A 18 21.00 -27.87 -10.50
N SER A 19 21.49 -27.71 -11.71
CA SER A 19 21.70 -26.41 -12.35
C SER A 19 20.42 -25.56 -12.40
N TRP A 20 19.27 -26.18 -12.64
CA TRP A 20 17.97 -25.47 -12.64
C TRP A 20 17.61 -24.87 -11.26
N ALA A 21 17.98 -25.51 -10.16
CA ALA A 21 17.75 -24.99 -8.82
C ALA A 21 18.65 -23.76 -8.55
N GLN A 22 19.87 -23.77 -9.07
CA GLN A 22 20.76 -22.60 -9.01
C GLN A 22 20.24 -21.42 -9.85
N ASP A 23 19.71 -21.69 -11.04
CA ASP A 23 19.11 -20.67 -11.93
C ASP A 23 17.83 -20.07 -11.30
N ALA A 24 16.98 -20.91 -10.71
CA ALA A 24 15.79 -20.47 -9.99
C ALA A 24 16.14 -19.60 -8.77
N GLU A 25 17.09 -20.02 -7.96
CA GLU A 25 17.55 -19.24 -6.80
C GLU A 25 18.20 -17.92 -7.23
N ALA A 26 19.05 -17.93 -8.25
CA ALA A 26 19.69 -16.73 -8.78
C ALA A 26 18.65 -15.72 -9.30
N SER A 27 17.58 -16.20 -9.96
CA SER A 27 16.48 -15.36 -10.44
C SER A 27 15.70 -14.67 -9.33
N LEU A 28 15.66 -15.25 -8.14
CA LEU A 28 15.03 -14.68 -6.95
C LEU A 28 15.97 -13.73 -6.20
N LYS A 29 17.25 -14.09 -6.08
CA LYS A 29 18.27 -13.25 -5.41
C LYS A 29 18.50 -11.90 -6.07
N GLN A 30 18.13 -11.74 -7.35
CA GLN A 30 18.16 -10.42 -7.99
C GLN A 30 17.28 -9.38 -7.29
N PHE A 31 16.33 -9.79 -6.44
CA PHE A 31 15.46 -8.89 -5.68
C PHE A 31 16.02 -8.54 -4.29
N GLU A 32 17.11 -9.12 -3.85
CA GLU A 32 17.82 -8.68 -2.64
C GLU A 32 18.26 -7.21 -2.81
N ASP A 33 18.19 -6.44 -1.73
CA ASP A 33 18.37 -4.98 -1.72
C ASP A 33 17.35 -4.17 -2.56
N LYS A 34 16.20 -4.79 -2.92
CA LYS A 34 15.13 -4.12 -3.64
C LYS A 34 13.83 -4.12 -2.86
N THR A 35 13.01 -3.10 -3.08
CA THR A 35 11.68 -3.04 -2.46
C THR A 35 10.67 -3.75 -3.34
N LEU A 36 10.03 -4.78 -2.79
CA LEU A 36 8.87 -5.46 -3.36
C LEU A 36 7.58 -5.01 -2.67
N ILE A 37 6.46 -5.13 -3.38
CA ILE A 37 5.15 -4.71 -2.90
C ILE A 37 4.22 -5.91 -2.79
N LEU A 38 3.78 -6.23 -1.56
CA LEU A 38 2.81 -7.29 -1.30
C LEU A 38 1.45 -6.93 -1.91
N ARG A 39 0.83 -7.89 -2.62
CA ARG A 39 -0.52 -7.74 -3.19
C ARG A 39 -1.60 -7.75 -2.13
N HIS A 40 -1.41 -8.54 -1.06
CA HIS A 40 -2.33 -8.71 0.06
C HIS A 40 -1.58 -8.48 1.37
N PRO A 41 -1.35 -7.22 1.77
CA PRO A 41 -0.58 -6.92 2.97
C PRO A 41 -1.34 -7.27 4.23
N LEU A 42 -0.69 -7.92 5.18
CA LEU A 42 -1.24 -8.30 6.49
C LEU A 42 -0.54 -7.55 7.62
N GLN A 43 -1.28 -7.28 8.70
CA GLN A 43 -0.75 -6.66 9.92
C GLN A 43 0.05 -7.66 10.77
N SER A 44 0.95 -8.43 10.15
CA SER A 44 1.78 -9.43 10.82
C SER A 44 3.22 -9.33 10.38
N ASP A 45 4.12 -9.58 11.31
CA ASP A 45 5.57 -9.65 11.04
C ASP A 45 5.97 -10.98 10.39
N SER A 46 5.10 -11.99 10.43
CA SER A 46 5.25 -13.25 9.73
C SER A 46 4.01 -13.53 8.90
N GLN A 47 4.16 -13.55 7.59
CA GLN A 47 3.07 -13.75 6.63
C GLN A 47 3.29 -15.04 5.86
N ARG A 48 2.23 -15.85 5.72
CA ARG A 48 2.29 -17.13 5.01
C ARG A 48 1.26 -17.20 3.90
N TYR A 49 1.73 -17.64 2.73
CA TYR A 49 0.95 -17.80 1.52
C TYR A 49 1.12 -19.21 0.95
N ASP A 50 0.15 -19.69 0.20
CA ASP A 50 0.35 -20.84 -0.67
C ASP A 50 1.00 -20.44 -2.01
N ALA A 51 1.29 -21.42 -2.85
CA ALA A 51 1.92 -21.20 -4.15
C ALA A 51 1.04 -20.38 -5.12
N ASP A 52 -0.25 -20.25 -4.87
CA ASP A 52 -1.19 -19.43 -5.64
C ASP A 52 -1.32 -17.99 -5.09
N GLY A 53 -0.59 -17.67 -4.02
CA GLY A 53 -0.59 -16.35 -3.39
C GLY A 53 -1.76 -16.12 -2.42
N LYS A 54 -2.50 -17.17 -2.07
CA LYS A 54 -3.57 -17.09 -1.10
C LYS A 54 -3.02 -17.12 0.32
N VAL A 55 -3.53 -16.26 1.19
CA VAL A 55 -3.18 -16.23 2.61
C VAL A 55 -3.56 -17.55 3.26
N LEU A 56 -2.61 -18.21 3.92
CA LEU A 56 -2.86 -19.43 4.67
C LEU A 56 -3.63 -19.17 5.97
N LYS A 57 -4.40 -20.18 6.45
CA LYS A 57 -5.16 -20.11 7.69
C LYS A 57 -4.29 -19.67 8.87
N GLY A 58 -4.78 -18.71 9.66
CA GLY A 58 -4.03 -18.10 10.78
C GLY A 58 -3.37 -16.77 10.40
N GLY A 59 -3.62 -16.28 9.18
CA GLY A 59 -3.22 -14.95 8.75
C GLY A 59 -3.82 -13.87 9.64
N SER A 60 -3.07 -12.80 9.85
CA SER A 60 -3.51 -11.63 10.57
C SER A 60 -4.50 -10.80 9.73
N LYS A 61 -5.10 -9.80 10.37
CA LYS A 61 -5.97 -8.81 9.75
C LYS A 61 -5.27 -8.16 8.55
N GLU A 62 -6.03 -7.86 7.50
CA GLU A 62 -5.57 -7.02 6.39
C GLU A 62 -5.02 -5.69 6.90
N GLY A 63 -3.90 -5.28 6.32
CA GLY A 63 -3.23 -4.03 6.64
C GLY A 63 -3.53 -2.94 5.61
N SER A 64 -3.37 -1.68 6.02
CA SER A 64 -3.35 -0.56 5.07
C SER A 64 -2.24 -0.77 4.05
N TRP A 65 -2.56 -0.52 2.78
CA TRP A 65 -1.61 -0.64 1.70
C TRP A 65 -0.36 0.22 1.94
N ALA A 66 -0.53 1.49 2.30
CA ALA A 66 0.57 2.43 2.47
C ALA A 66 1.54 2.06 3.62
N VAL A 67 1.10 1.20 4.55
CA VAL A 67 1.88 0.82 5.74
C VAL A 67 2.45 -0.59 5.65
N PHE A 68 1.70 -1.54 5.09
CA PHE A 68 2.03 -2.96 5.24
C PHE A 68 2.46 -3.65 3.94
N SER A 69 2.39 -2.97 2.78
CA SER A 69 2.69 -3.62 1.50
C SER A 69 4.17 -3.58 1.09
N GLY A 70 4.91 -2.55 1.48
CA GLY A 70 6.31 -2.40 1.07
C GLY A 70 7.25 -3.30 1.89
N VAL A 71 8.13 -4.03 1.20
CA VAL A 71 9.17 -4.89 1.81
C VAL A 71 10.49 -4.68 1.09
N LEU A 72 11.48 -4.10 1.77
CA LEU A 72 12.86 -4.11 1.33
C LEU A 72 13.46 -5.48 1.63
N ILE A 73 13.84 -6.21 0.60
CA ILE A 73 14.28 -7.61 0.71
C ILE A 73 15.72 -7.65 1.21
N ASP A 74 15.96 -8.32 2.33
CA ASP A 74 17.30 -8.58 2.85
C ASP A 74 17.84 -9.90 2.33
N HIS A 75 17.04 -10.99 2.40
CA HIS A 75 17.44 -12.32 1.96
C HIS A 75 16.30 -13.10 1.33
N VAL A 76 16.66 -13.90 0.32
CA VAL A 76 15.74 -14.85 -0.33
C VAL A 76 16.35 -16.25 -0.24
N THR A 77 15.57 -17.21 0.25
CA THR A 77 15.96 -18.62 0.34
C THR A 77 14.91 -19.50 -0.33
N LEU A 78 15.35 -20.32 -1.28
CA LEU A 78 14.51 -21.29 -1.96
C LEU A 78 14.86 -22.72 -1.49
N THR A 79 13.83 -23.44 -1.02
CA THR A 79 13.91 -24.87 -0.72
C THR A 79 12.93 -25.64 -1.56
N PRO A 80 12.96 -26.98 -1.63
CA PRO A 80 11.96 -27.75 -2.38
C PRO A 80 10.51 -27.54 -1.91
N GLU A 81 10.32 -27.13 -0.66
CA GLU A 81 9.00 -27.03 -0.01
C GLU A 81 8.50 -25.59 0.11
N LYS A 82 9.42 -24.61 0.06
CA LYS A 82 9.06 -23.21 0.31
C LYS A 82 10.05 -22.20 -0.23
N LEU A 83 9.52 -21.03 -0.56
CA LEU A 83 10.25 -19.80 -0.77
C LEU A 83 10.12 -18.95 0.49
N HIS A 84 11.25 -18.57 1.08
CA HIS A 84 11.34 -17.75 2.28
C HIS A 84 12.01 -16.42 1.95
N ILE A 85 11.41 -15.35 2.42
CA ILE A 85 11.84 -13.97 2.17
C ILE A 85 11.90 -13.25 3.50
N ASP A 86 13.09 -12.81 3.86
CA ASP A 86 13.34 -11.93 4.99
C ASP A 86 13.52 -10.51 4.49
N GLY A 87 12.96 -9.54 5.21
CA GLY A 87 13.08 -8.15 4.82
C GLY A 87 12.66 -7.17 5.89
N ARG A 88 12.66 -5.91 5.50
CA ARG A 88 12.28 -4.77 6.33
C ARG A 88 11.09 -4.05 5.74
N ARG A 89 10.19 -3.57 6.61
CA ARG A 89 9.01 -2.83 6.18
C ARG A 89 9.38 -1.49 5.60
N ILE A 90 8.74 -1.16 4.49
CA ILE A 90 8.81 0.13 3.81
C ILE A 90 7.42 0.75 3.80
N PHE A 91 7.34 2.00 4.24
CA PHE A 91 6.12 2.79 4.24
C PHE A 91 6.06 3.70 3.03
N PHE A 92 4.84 3.97 2.56
CA PHE A 92 4.60 4.91 1.48
C PHE A 92 4.13 6.24 2.05
N LEU A 93 4.83 7.30 1.66
CA LEU A 93 4.53 8.68 1.98
C LEU A 93 4.33 9.48 0.69
N PHE A 94 3.55 10.54 0.77
CA PHE A 94 3.20 11.36 -0.38
C PHE A 94 3.44 12.86 -0.12
N PRO A 95 4.64 13.29 0.31
CA PRO A 95 4.93 14.70 0.43
C PRO A 95 4.91 15.35 -0.95
N GLU A 96 4.26 16.51 -1.06
CA GLU A 96 4.19 17.27 -2.31
C GLU A 96 3.75 16.43 -3.55
N GLN A 97 2.84 15.47 -3.35
CA GLN A 97 2.34 14.57 -4.39
C GLN A 97 3.42 13.62 -4.99
N LYS A 98 4.50 13.42 -4.29
CA LYS A 98 5.54 12.44 -4.67
C LYS A 98 5.44 11.20 -3.78
N LEU A 99 5.52 10.01 -4.39
CA LEU A 99 5.65 8.77 -3.65
C LEU A 99 7.08 8.64 -3.12
N ILE A 100 7.22 8.55 -1.81
CA ILE A 100 8.50 8.29 -1.13
C ILE A 100 8.40 6.97 -0.38
N LEU A 101 9.44 6.16 -0.49
CA LEU A 101 9.61 4.93 0.27
C LEU A 101 10.39 5.27 1.54
N PHE A 102 9.81 4.94 2.68
CA PHE A 102 10.40 5.22 3.99
C PHE A 102 10.72 3.91 4.71
N GLU A 103 12.00 3.69 5.00
CA GLU A 103 12.44 2.59 5.84
C GLU A 103 12.26 2.94 7.31
N PHE A 104 11.63 2.05 8.08
CA PHE A 104 11.45 2.22 9.51
C PHE A 104 12.79 2.18 10.24
N THR A 105 13.28 3.31 10.71
CA THR A 105 14.44 3.41 11.59
C THR A 105 13.99 3.63 13.02
N ARG A 106 14.48 2.81 13.95
CA ARG A 106 14.14 2.87 15.36
C ARG A 106 14.51 4.22 15.97
N LEU A 107 13.53 5.07 16.24
CA LEU A 107 13.74 6.30 16.97
C LEU A 107 14.14 6.00 18.42
N LYS A 108 15.22 6.64 18.90
CA LYS A 108 15.71 6.49 20.27
C LYS A 108 14.70 7.12 21.25
N GLY A 109 14.13 6.30 22.14
CA GLY A 109 13.50 6.81 23.36
C GLY A 109 12.04 6.48 23.59
N PHE A 110 11.36 5.77 22.71
CA PHE A 110 9.95 5.39 22.86
C PHE A 110 9.76 3.88 23.06
N LYS A 111 8.60 3.50 23.63
CA LYS A 111 8.08 2.13 23.53
C LYS A 111 8.12 1.77 22.03
N GLY A 112 8.66 0.63 21.65
CA GLY A 112 8.85 0.24 20.26
C GLY A 112 7.59 0.44 19.39
N PRO A 113 7.73 0.44 18.05
CA PRO A 113 6.60 0.61 17.14
C PRO A 113 5.51 -0.43 17.41
N PRO A 114 4.26 -0.17 16.99
CA PRO A 114 3.15 -1.11 17.17
C PRO A 114 3.37 -2.46 16.46
N PHE A 115 4.39 -2.55 15.61
CA PHE A 115 4.82 -3.78 14.91
C PHE A 115 6.32 -3.75 14.63
N SER A 116 6.89 -4.92 14.31
CA SER A 116 8.31 -5.06 14.02
C SER A 116 8.70 -4.37 12.69
N PRO A 117 9.89 -3.74 12.62
CA PRO A 117 10.45 -3.29 11.35
C PRO A 117 10.81 -4.47 10.43
N HIS A 118 11.08 -5.65 10.99
CA HIS A 118 11.38 -6.87 10.23
C HIS A 118 10.09 -7.59 9.84
N ILE A 119 10.10 -8.17 8.67
CA ILE A 119 9.01 -8.98 8.13
C ILE A 119 9.57 -10.26 7.51
N ASN A 120 8.88 -11.36 7.78
CA ASN A 120 9.12 -12.65 7.17
C ASN A 120 7.93 -13.03 6.29
N VAL A 121 8.20 -13.38 5.03
CA VAL A 121 7.19 -13.89 4.10
C VAL A 121 7.58 -15.30 3.69
N GLU A 122 6.71 -16.26 3.96
CA GLU A 122 6.88 -17.66 3.58
C GLU A 122 5.82 -18.04 2.53
N ILE A 123 6.25 -18.59 1.40
CA ILE A 123 5.37 -19.12 0.37
C ILE A 123 5.56 -20.62 0.34
N THR A 124 4.52 -21.38 0.72
CA THR A 124 4.52 -22.84 0.68
C THR A 124 4.37 -23.30 -0.76
N LEU A 125 5.24 -24.21 -1.20
CA LEU A 125 5.26 -24.76 -2.54
C LEU A 125 4.56 -26.12 -2.58
N ASP A 126 3.68 -26.35 -3.56
CA ASP A 126 3.03 -27.65 -3.77
C ASP A 126 3.99 -28.68 -4.35
N LYS A 127 5.00 -28.21 -5.07
CA LYS A 127 6.07 -28.99 -5.68
C LYS A 127 7.36 -28.14 -5.76
N PRO A 128 8.53 -28.75 -5.84
CA PRO A 128 9.76 -28.01 -6.05
C PRO A 128 9.71 -27.17 -7.33
N VAL A 129 10.25 -25.97 -7.23
CA VAL A 129 10.40 -25.07 -8.39
C VAL A 129 11.55 -25.58 -9.24
N ASP A 130 11.33 -25.75 -10.53
CA ASP A 130 12.26 -26.39 -11.47
C ASP A 130 12.85 -25.42 -12.52
N SER A 131 12.46 -24.16 -12.48
CA SER A 131 12.94 -23.13 -13.42
C SER A 131 12.88 -21.73 -12.84
N ALA A 132 13.68 -20.80 -13.39
CA ALA A 132 13.62 -19.38 -13.06
C ALA A 132 12.25 -18.77 -13.33
N GLU A 133 11.59 -19.13 -14.43
CA GLU A 133 10.26 -18.65 -14.80
C GLU A 133 9.21 -19.06 -13.76
N GLN A 134 9.25 -20.31 -13.32
CA GLN A 134 8.35 -20.80 -12.29
C GLN A 134 8.59 -20.09 -10.94
N ALA A 135 9.86 -19.86 -10.56
CA ALA A 135 10.22 -19.11 -9.37
C ALA A 135 9.64 -17.69 -9.38
N LEU A 136 9.82 -16.97 -10.49
CA LEU A 136 9.28 -15.63 -10.68
C LEU A 136 7.75 -15.63 -10.72
N THR A 137 7.12 -16.65 -11.28
CA THR A 137 5.66 -16.79 -11.29
C THR A 137 5.10 -16.92 -9.89
N VAL A 138 5.71 -17.77 -9.05
CA VAL A 138 5.32 -17.93 -7.64
C VAL A 138 5.52 -16.62 -6.88
N LEU A 139 6.67 -15.96 -7.05
CA LEU A 139 6.93 -14.66 -6.41
C LEU A 139 5.88 -13.62 -6.84
N ASN A 140 5.54 -13.54 -8.13
CA ASN A 140 4.59 -12.56 -8.66
C ASN A 140 3.15 -12.76 -8.19
N ARG A 141 2.80 -13.94 -7.68
CA ARG A 141 1.48 -14.17 -7.06
C ARG A 141 1.34 -13.51 -5.68
N VAL A 142 2.44 -13.34 -4.97
CA VAL A 142 2.47 -12.73 -3.64
C VAL A 142 2.92 -11.27 -3.69
N PHE A 143 3.90 -10.97 -4.53
CA PHE A 143 4.42 -9.62 -4.73
C PHE A 143 4.09 -9.10 -6.13
N ALA A 144 3.80 -7.83 -6.25
CA ALA A 144 3.74 -7.17 -7.54
C ALA A 144 5.16 -6.92 -8.06
N LEU A 145 5.46 -7.33 -9.29
CA LEU A 145 6.77 -7.12 -9.90
C LEU A 145 6.79 -5.99 -10.93
N LYS A 146 5.63 -5.59 -11.45
CA LYS A 146 5.46 -4.54 -12.47
C LYS A 146 4.29 -3.61 -12.13
N THR A 147 4.21 -2.49 -12.83
CA THR A 147 3.16 -1.47 -12.63
C THR A 147 1.74 -2.04 -12.71
N GLU A 148 1.44 -2.87 -13.72
CA GLU A 148 0.10 -3.43 -13.92
C GLU A 148 -0.31 -4.33 -12.75
N ASP A 149 0.59 -5.18 -12.31
CA ASP A 149 0.39 -6.06 -11.16
C ASP A 149 0.13 -5.24 -9.88
N PHE A 150 0.93 -4.19 -9.69
CA PHE A 150 0.84 -3.30 -8.56
C PHE A 150 -0.48 -2.54 -8.54
N LEU A 151 -0.84 -1.86 -9.65
CA LEU A 151 -2.11 -1.13 -9.75
C LEU A 151 -3.31 -2.06 -9.58
N GLY A 152 -3.22 -3.30 -10.10
CA GLY A 152 -4.27 -4.31 -9.96
C GLY A 152 -4.54 -4.74 -8.51
N SER A 153 -3.56 -4.64 -7.61
CA SER A 153 -3.67 -5.02 -6.19
C SER A 153 -4.17 -3.89 -5.28
N LEU A 154 -4.26 -2.66 -5.78
CA LEU A 154 -4.63 -1.49 -4.98
C LEU A 154 -6.14 -1.33 -4.79
N PRO A 155 -6.58 -0.76 -3.65
CA PRO A 155 -7.90 -0.19 -3.54
C PRO A 155 -8.18 0.84 -4.63
N ASP A 156 -9.42 0.94 -5.10
CA ASP A 156 -9.80 1.76 -6.26
C ASP A 156 -9.37 3.23 -6.12
N PHE A 157 -9.51 3.81 -4.93
CA PHE A 157 -9.16 5.22 -4.71
C PHE A 157 -7.64 5.47 -4.82
N TRP A 158 -6.79 4.52 -4.38
CA TRP A 158 -5.35 4.59 -4.58
C TRP A 158 -4.97 4.36 -6.03
N ARG A 159 -5.61 3.38 -6.68
CA ARG A 159 -5.38 3.08 -8.09
C ARG A 159 -5.68 4.30 -8.95
N ALA A 160 -6.83 4.94 -8.77
CA ALA A 160 -7.21 6.15 -9.49
C ALA A 160 -6.17 7.27 -9.30
N TYR A 161 -5.76 7.54 -8.05
CA TYR A 161 -4.76 8.55 -7.75
C TYR A 161 -3.43 8.29 -8.47
N LEU A 162 -2.90 7.08 -8.40
CA LEU A 162 -1.59 6.75 -8.99
C LEU A 162 -1.64 6.73 -10.53
N MET A 163 -2.76 6.31 -11.13
CA MET A 163 -2.96 6.37 -12.58
C MET A 163 -2.98 7.81 -13.09
N ASP A 164 -3.69 8.71 -12.42
CA ASP A 164 -3.76 10.13 -12.76
C ASP A 164 -2.38 10.81 -12.69
N HIS A 165 -1.50 10.33 -11.80
CA HIS A 165 -0.15 10.87 -11.64
C HIS A 165 0.91 10.06 -12.40
N HIS A 166 0.50 9.22 -13.37
CA HIS A 166 1.40 8.45 -14.23
C HIS A 166 2.44 7.63 -13.46
N PHE A 167 2.02 7.06 -12.33
CA PHE A 167 2.90 6.25 -11.50
C PHE A 167 3.42 5.03 -12.27
N SER A 168 4.73 4.78 -12.18
CA SER A 168 5.37 3.58 -12.73
C SER A 168 6.18 2.87 -11.65
N TYR A 169 6.12 1.56 -11.65
CA TYR A 169 6.81 0.68 -10.72
C TYR A 169 7.45 -0.49 -11.47
N ASP A 170 8.70 -0.77 -11.16
CA ASP A 170 9.46 -1.92 -11.63
C ASP A 170 10.33 -2.44 -10.48
N ALA A 171 10.03 -3.63 -9.99
CA ALA A 171 10.75 -4.26 -8.88
C ALA A 171 12.23 -4.56 -9.22
N SER A 172 12.60 -4.62 -10.50
CA SER A 172 13.97 -4.84 -10.92
C SER A 172 14.87 -3.62 -10.72
N GLN A 173 14.28 -2.42 -10.59
CA GLN A 173 15.03 -1.18 -10.44
C GLN A 173 15.33 -0.90 -8.97
N LYS A 174 16.60 -0.59 -8.67
CA LYS A 174 17.01 -0.13 -7.34
C LYS A 174 16.50 1.30 -7.15
N LYS A 175 15.59 1.51 -6.18
CA LYS A 175 15.21 2.85 -5.71
C LYS A 175 15.93 3.12 -4.40
N GLU A 176 16.80 4.11 -4.37
CA GLU A 176 17.34 4.65 -3.12
C GLU A 176 16.23 5.40 -2.39
N ALA A 177 15.94 4.95 -1.19
CA ALA A 177 14.99 5.60 -0.31
C ALA A 177 15.68 5.91 1.02
N GLU A 178 16.52 6.93 1.04
CA GLU A 178 16.88 7.61 2.28
C GLU A 178 15.98 8.81 2.48
N TYR A 179 15.16 8.77 3.51
CA TYR A 179 14.33 9.89 3.88
C TYR A 179 14.39 10.19 5.39
N ARG A 180 14.60 11.46 5.74
CA ARG A 180 14.51 11.96 7.10
C ARG A 180 13.17 12.65 7.31
N TRP A 181 12.30 12.00 8.05
CA TRP A 181 10.92 12.40 8.32
C TRP A 181 10.74 13.84 8.84
N SER A 182 11.60 14.29 9.77
CA SER A 182 11.36 15.49 10.57
C SER A 182 11.35 16.82 9.83
N GLU A 183 11.96 16.92 8.65
CA GLU A 183 12.09 18.21 7.97
C GLU A 183 11.12 18.43 6.79
N GLU A 184 10.67 17.38 6.11
CA GLU A 184 9.92 17.54 4.84
C GLU A 184 8.42 17.41 4.97
N VAL A 185 7.90 16.62 5.91
CA VAL A 185 6.45 16.55 6.14
C VAL A 185 5.92 17.85 6.69
N SER A 186 6.70 18.55 7.53
CA SER A 186 6.38 19.91 7.99
C SER A 186 6.28 20.91 6.83
N LYS A 187 6.94 20.68 5.69
CA LYS A 187 6.87 21.54 4.50
C LYS A 187 5.68 21.24 3.59
N ALA A 188 5.17 20.00 3.60
CA ALA A 188 4.04 19.56 2.78
C ALA A 188 2.68 20.11 3.27
N SER A 189 2.62 20.67 4.48
CA SER A 189 1.40 21.16 5.13
C SER A 189 0.92 22.54 4.63
N LYS A 190 1.48 23.10 3.55
CA LYS A 190 0.97 24.37 3.03
C LYS A 190 -0.34 24.17 2.28
N PRO A 191 -1.38 25.01 2.54
CA PRO A 191 -2.67 24.91 1.85
C PRO A 191 -2.47 25.05 0.34
N VAL A 192 -2.93 24.08 -0.42
CA VAL A 192 -2.99 24.19 -1.90
C VAL A 192 -4.17 25.08 -2.25
N GLN A 193 -3.88 26.26 -2.80
CA GLN A 193 -4.90 27.13 -3.37
C GLN A 193 -5.44 26.49 -4.65
N ASN A 194 -6.76 26.27 -4.67
CA ASN A 194 -7.61 25.96 -5.82
C ASN A 194 -6.97 25.14 -6.97
N VAL A 195 -7.10 23.81 -6.92
CA VAL A 195 -6.93 22.97 -8.10
C VAL A 195 -8.22 23.02 -8.92
N PRO A 196 -8.21 23.44 -10.20
CA PRO A 196 -9.39 23.36 -11.05
C PRO A 196 -9.78 21.89 -11.24
N SER A 197 -11.07 21.58 -11.11
CA SER A 197 -11.60 20.25 -11.41
C SER A 197 -11.60 20.02 -12.93
N GLU A 198 -10.54 19.45 -13.47
CA GLU A 198 -10.59 18.84 -14.79
C GLU A 198 -11.30 17.48 -14.69
N SER A 199 -12.44 17.41 -15.34
CA SER A 199 -13.25 16.21 -15.51
C SER A 199 -12.49 15.19 -16.38
N THR A 200 -11.77 14.25 -15.74
CA THR A 200 -11.24 13.08 -16.44
C THR A 200 -12.27 11.95 -16.36
N LYS A 201 -12.69 11.46 -17.54
CA LYS A 201 -13.57 10.29 -17.68
C LYS A 201 -12.88 9.03 -17.16
N ASP A 202 -13.51 8.34 -16.24
CA ASP A 202 -13.10 6.98 -15.81
C ASP A 202 -13.23 5.99 -16.97
N PRO A 203 -12.17 5.25 -17.36
CA PRO A 203 -12.22 4.39 -18.55
C PRO A 203 -12.88 3.03 -18.38
N LYS A 204 -13.40 2.67 -17.21
CA LYS A 204 -14.06 1.36 -17.00
C LYS A 204 -15.07 1.37 -15.85
N ASN A 205 -16.24 1.88 -16.08
CA ASN A 205 -17.43 1.44 -15.37
C ASN A 205 -18.67 1.64 -16.27
N GLU A 206 -18.96 0.65 -17.10
CA GLU A 206 -20.09 0.69 -18.07
C GLU A 206 -21.47 0.56 -17.41
N ASP A 207 -21.55 0.33 -16.09
CA ASP A 207 -22.83 0.21 -15.34
C ASP A 207 -23.10 1.38 -14.36
N SER A 208 -22.33 2.47 -14.40
CA SER A 208 -22.64 3.66 -13.61
C SER A 208 -23.56 4.57 -14.41
N HIS A 209 -24.82 4.66 -14.00
CA HIS A 209 -25.64 5.84 -14.31
C HIS A 209 -24.79 7.07 -13.97
N GLU A 210 -24.36 7.81 -14.98
CA GLU A 210 -23.52 9.00 -14.84
C GLU A 210 -24.25 9.95 -13.86
N LEU A 211 -23.73 10.08 -12.65
CA LEU A 211 -24.28 10.96 -11.63
C LEU A 211 -24.12 12.39 -12.11
N VAL A 212 -25.19 12.99 -12.60
CA VAL A 212 -25.20 14.39 -12.99
C VAL A 212 -24.92 15.23 -11.75
N THR A 213 -23.73 15.84 -11.69
CA THR A 213 -23.34 16.75 -10.63
C THR A 213 -23.46 18.19 -11.08
N TYR A 214 -23.77 19.07 -10.14
CA TYR A 214 -23.87 20.50 -10.38
C TYR A 214 -22.71 21.24 -9.72
N PRO A 215 -22.08 22.22 -10.40
CA PRO A 215 -21.00 23.00 -9.83
C PRO A 215 -21.50 23.88 -8.69
N ILE A 216 -20.71 23.99 -7.63
CA ILE A 216 -20.95 24.92 -6.51
C ILE A 216 -20.15 26.20 -6.79
N GLY A 217 -20.79 27.34 -6.74
CA GLY A 217 -20.07 28.60 -6.89
C GLY A 217 -20.98 29.79 -7.20
N PRO A 218 -20.43 31.01 -7.28
CA PRO A 218 -21.16 32.22 -7.63
C PRO A 218 -21.83 32.06 -9.00
N GLY A 219 -23.13 32.34 -9.08
CA GLY A 219 -23.89 32.27 -10.34
C GLY A 219 -24.41 30.87 -10.70
N SER A 220 -24.07 29.81 -10.02
CA SER A 220 -24.57 28.45 -10.31
C SER A 220 -26.04 28.24 -9.93
N GLY A 221 -26.58 29.06 -9.04
CA GLY A 221 -27.90 28.87 -8.44
C GLY A 221 -27.99 27.66 -7.49
N VAL A 222 -26.84 27.02 -7.19
CA VAL A 222 -26.75 25.87 -6.31
C VAL A 222 -26.35 26.31 -4.89
N LYS A 223 -27.16 25.95 -3.90
CA LYS A 223 -26.81 26.13 -2.50
C LYS A 223 -25.90 24.99 -2.09
N ALA A 224 -24.73 25.32 -1.53
CA ALA A 224 -23.76 24.32 -1.07
C ALA A 224 -24.35 23.37 0.00
N PRO A 225 -23.89 22.11 0.08
CA PRO A 225 -24.30 21.19 1.10
C PRO A 225 -23.82 21.68 2.47
N LYS A 226 -24.57 21.40 3.52
CA LYS A 226 -24.17 21.75 4.89
C LYS A 226 -23.86 20.49 5.68
N PRO A 227 -22.73 20.42 6.39
CA PRO A 227 -22.42 19.28 7.23
C PRO A 227 -23.48 19.12 8.34
N LYS A 228 -23.97 17.89 8.54
CA LYS A 228 -24.87 17.52 9.63
C LYS A 228 -24.19 16.60 10.65
N TYR A 229 -23.38 15.68 10.15
CA TYR A 229 -22.61 14.75 10.95
C TYR A 229 -21.30 14.47 10.24
N THR A 230 -20.20 14.90 10.81
CA THR A 230 -18.85 14.81 10.25
C THR A 230 -17.87 14.43 11.35
N PRO A 231 -17.90 13.17 11.83
CA PRO A 231 -16.98 12.72 12.85
C PRO A 231 -15.54 12.83 12.37
N GLU A 232 -14.64 13.13 13.28
CA GLU A 232 -13.21 13.15 13.04
C GLU A 232 -12.72 11.74 12.66
N PRO A 233 -11.72 11.62 11.76
CA PRO A 233 -11.12 10.34 11.45
C PRO A 233 -10.30 9.83 12.63
N GLU A 234 -10.23 8.51 12.76
CA GLU A 234 -9.26 7.90 13.66
C GLU A 234 -7.84 8.07 13.10
N TYR A 235 -6.86 8.15 13.98
CA TYR A 235 -5.46 8.01 13.58
C TYR A 235 -5.11 6.56 13.25
N SER A 236 -4.17 6.37 12.31
CA SER A 236 -3.49 5.08 12.19
C SER A 236 -2.43 4.96 13.29
N GLU A 237 -2.20 3.74 13.78
CA GLU A 237 -1.23 3.49 14.86
C GLU A 237 0.18 3.96 14.48
N ILE A 238 0.59 3.75 13.23
CA ILE A 238 1.92 4.17 12.77
C ILE A 238 2.03 5.69 12.63
N ALA A 239 1.02 6.36 12.11
CA ALA A 239 1.04 7.82 12.01
C ALA A 239 1.04 8.49 13.39
N GLN A 240 0.33 7.92 14.36
CA GLN A 240 0.37 8.37 15.75
C GLN A 240 1.74 8.16 16.38
N TYR A 241 2.36 6.99 16.12
CA TYR A 241 3.69 6.66 16.61
C TYR A 241 4.77 7.60 16.04
N GLU A 242 4.68 7.93 14.75
CA GLU A 242 5.63 8.79 14.04
C GLU A 242 5.30 10.30 14.14
N ASP A 243 4.31 10.70 14.96
CA ASP A 243 3.83 12.09 15.10
C ASP A 243 3.50 12.72 13.72
N CYS A 244 2.94 11.92 12.81
CA CYS A 244 2.61 12.35 11.45
C CYS A 244 1.36 13.23 11.46
N LYS A 245 1.50 14.49 11.07
CA LYS A 245 0.42 15.47 10.98
C LYS A 245 0.26 16.00 9.56
N GLY A 246 -0.92 16.47 9.23
CA GLY A 246 -1.15 17.07 7.93
C GLY A 246 -2.61 17.03 7.50
N VAL A 247 -2.83 17.28 6.22
CA VAL A 247 -4.17 17.37 5.64
C VAL A 247 -4.28 16.44 4.44
N VAL A 248 -5.24 15.52 4.50
CA VAL A 248 -5.68 14.73 3.34
C VAL A 248 -6.74 15.53 2.61
N VAL A 249 -6.59 15.70 1.29
CA VAL A 249 -7.63 16.32 0.45
C VAL A 249 -8.29 15.25 -0.39
N VAL A 250 -9.61 15.18 -0.29
CA VAL A 250 -10.44 14.22 -1.01
C VAL A 250 -11.51 14.95 -1.79
N ASN A 251 -11.65 14.63 -3.06
CA ASN A 251 -12.77 15.03 -3.86
C ASN A 251 -13.94 14.07 -3.62
N ILE A 252 -15.11 14.59 -3.26
CA ILE A 252 -16.32 13.82 -2.96
C ILE A 252 -17.50 14.26 -3.79
N ILE A 253 -18.42 13.30 -4.05
CA ILE A 253 -19.76 13.62 -4.51
C ILE A 253 -20.72 13.48 -3.33
N VAL A 254 -21.45 14.55 -3.01
CA VAL A 254 -22.54 14.52 -2.06
C VAL A 254 -23.85 14.33 -2.86
N GLY A 255 -24.52 13.22 -2.64
CA GLY A 255 -25.76 12.86 -3.31
C GLY A 255 -26.95 13.67 -2.85
N THR A 256 -28.07 13.51 -3.57
CA THR A 256 -29.37 14.13 -3.24
C THR A 256 -29.93 13.69 -1.89
N ASP A 257 -29.43 12.55 -1.34
CA ASP A 257 -29.77 12.03 -0.01
C ASP A 257 -28.82 12.58 1.10
N GLY A 258 -27.84 13.38 0.74
CA GLY A 258 -26.85 13.95 1.65
C GLY A 258 -25.75 12.99 2.08
N LYS A 259 -25.61 11.82 1.45
CA LYS A 259 -24.51 10.88 1.69
C LYS A 259 -23.36 11.12 0.73
N VAL A 260 -22.15 10.77 1.16
CA VAL A 260 -20.99 10.71 0.26
C VAL A 260 -21.14 9.45 -0.59
N GLN A 261 -21.18 9.63 -1.92
CA GLN A 261 -21.39 8.55 -2.88
C GLN A 261 -20.11 8.14 -3.59
N ARG A 262 -19.20 9.08 -3.86
CA ARG A 262 -17.90 8.86 -4.49
C ARG A 262 -16.84 9.67 -3.75
N PHE A 263 -15.63 9.14 -3.68
CA PHE A 263 -14.48 9.89 -3.22
C PHE A 263 -13.27 9.54 -4.08
N ARG A 264 -12.47 10.53 -4.36
CA ARG A 264 -11.24 10.48 -5.12
C ARG A 264 -10.15 11.21 -4.35
N LEU A 265 -9.02 10.57 -4.19
CA LEU A 265 -7.89 11.16 -3.50
C LEU A 265 -7.27 12.27 -4.36
N VAL A 266 -7.10 13.45 -3.79
CA VAL A 266 -6.51 14.62 -4.46
C VAL A 266 -5.11 14.91 -3.90
N ARG A 267 -4.98 14.88 -2.58
CA ARG A 267 -3.70 15.04 -1.89
C ARG A 267 -3.61 14.02 -0.77
N PRO A 268 -2.89 12.92 -0.98
CA PRO A 268 -2.63 11.92 0.05
C PRO A 268 -1.61 12.43 1.07
N LEU A 269 -1.62 11.79 2.22
CA LEU A 269 -0.64 11.99 3.28
C LEU A 269 0.21 10.72 3.50
N GLY A 270 -0.37 9.54 3.32
CA GLY A 270 0.28 8.26 3.56
C GLY A 270 0.09 7.74 4.98
N MET A 271 0.90 6.78 5.37
CA MET A 271 0.90 6.13 6.70
C MET A 271 -0.48 5.62 7.17
N GLY A 272 -1.36 5.26 6.25
CA GLY A 272 -2.71 4.76 6.56
C GLY A 272 -3.71 5.86 6.96
N LEU A 273 -3.34 7.13 6.93
CA LEU A 273 -4.23 8.24 7.25
C LEU A 273 -5.28 8.46 6.15
N ASP A 274 -4.94 8.18 4.90
CA ASP A 274 -5.85 8.29 3.76
C ASP A 274 -7.01 7.31 3.86
N GLU A 275 -6.72 6.07 4.25
CA GLU A 275 -7.74 5.03 4.52
C GLU A 275 -8.62 5.42 5.72
N LYS A 276 -8.03 6.02 6.75
CA LYS A 276 -8.79 6.54 7.91
C LYS A 276 -9.69 7.70 7.51
N ALA A 277 -9.20 8.61 6.67
CA ALA A 277 -10.01 9.70 6.11
C ALA A 277 -11.18 9.16 5.28
N GLN A 278 -10.93 8.14 4.43
CA GLN A 278 -11.97 7.48 3.65
C GLN A 278 -13.04 6.85 4.52
N LEU A 279 -12.65 6.10 5.55
CA LEU A 279 -13.59 5.47 6.48
C LEU A 279 -14.46 6.49 7.21
N ALA A 280 -13.89 7.63 7.63
CA ALA A 280 -14.63 8.71 8.23
C ALA A 280 -15.65 9.30 7.25
N LEU A 281 -15.23 9.61 6.01
CA LEU A 281 -16.09 10.18 4.96
C LEU A 281 -17.29 9.30 4.63
N GLN A 282 -17.18 7.99 4.68
CA GLN A 282 -18.31 7.07 4.46
C GLN A 282 -19.44 7.27 5.49
N THR A 283 -19.09 7.73 6.69
CA THR A 283 -20.06 8.01 7.76
C THR A 283 -20.63 9.42 7.72
N TRP A 284 -20.00 10.34 6.98
CA TRP A 284 -20.42 11.73 6.91
C TRP A 284 -21.81 11.89 6.32
N ARG A 285 -22.54 12.86 6.84
CA ARG A 285 -23.89 13.19 6.40
C ARG A 285 -24.01 14.69 6.23
N PHE A 286 -24.61 15.09 5.12
CA PHE A 286 -24.85 16.47 4.76
C PHE A 286 -26.34 16.77 4.63
N GLN A 287 -26.72 18.01 4.82
CA GLN A 287 -27.92 18.52 4.20
C GLN A 287 -27.64 18.64 2.70
N PRO A 288 -28.44 18.00 1.82
CA PRO A 288 -28.18 18.02 0.38
C PRO A 288 -28.10 19.44 -0.18
N SER A 289 -27.31 19.59 -1.23
CA SER A 289 -27.35 20.79 -2.07
C SER A 289 -28.71 20.95 -2.72
N THR A 290 -29.12 22.19 -2.98
CA THR A 290 -30.37 22.46 -3.66
C THR A 290 -30.17 23.44 -4.79
N ARG A 291 -30.88 23.22 -5.92
CA ARG A 291 -31.02 24.15 -7.04
C ARG A 291 -32.50 24.40 -7.30
N ASN A 292 -32.92 25.67 -7.23
CA ASN A 292 -34.33 26.03 -7.33
C ASN A 292 -35.26 25.26 -6.37
N GLY A 293 -34.76 24.97 -5.18
CA GLY A 293 -35.49 24.22 -4.16
C GLY A 293 -35.44 22.67 -4.30
N GLN A 294 -34.92 22.13 -5.38
CA GLN A 294 -34.81 20.68 -5.59
C GLN A 294 -33.42 20.17 -5.13
N PRO A 295 -33.35 19.02 -4.45
CA PRO A 295 -32.09 18.40 -4.11
C PRO A 295 -31.28 18.02 -5.35
N VAL A 296 -29.98 18.35 -5.35
CA VAL A 296 -29.06 18.02 -6.44
C VAL A 296 -27.77 17.44 -5.89
N ALA A 297 -27.13 16.54 -6.65
CA ALA A 297 -25.81 16.04 -6.33
C ALA A 297 -24.76 17.08 -6.72
N VAL A 298 -23.71 17.20 -5.89
CA VAL A 298 -22.61 18.15 -6.11
C VAL A 298 -21.28 17.49 -5.85
N GLU A 299 -20.27 17.95 -6.57
CA GLU A 299 -18.89 17.56 -6.40
C GLU A 299 -18.12 18.67 -5.68
N MET A 300 -17.29 18.29 -4.69
CA MET A 300 -16.51 19.24 -3.91
C MET A 300 -15.27 18.60 -3.32
N ASN A 301 -14.24 19.41 -3.06
CA ASN A 301 -13.08 18.99 -2.29
C ASN A 301 -13.33 19.20 -0.79
N VAL A 302 -12.86 18.23 -0.01
CA VAL A 302 -12.90 18.25 1.44
C VAL A 302 -11.48 18.09 1.98
N GLU A 303 -11.12 18.94 2.92
CA GLU A 303 -9.87 18.85 3.67
C GLU A 303 -10.13 18.14 5.01
N ILE A 304 -9.33 17.12 5.29
CA ILE A 304 -9.39 16.34 6.52
C ILE A 304 -8.05 16.51 7.22
N ALA A 305 -8.06 17.27 8.32
CA ALA A 305 -6.88 17.53 9.11
C ALA A 305 -6.62 16.37 10.09
N PHE A 306 -5.36 16.03 10.23
CA PHE A 306 -4.84 15.13 11.22
C PHE A 306 -3.85 15.89 12.10
N ASP A 307 -4.28 16.24 13.32
CA ASP A 307 -3.50 16.95 14.32
C ASP A 307 -3.44 16.11 15.61
N LEU A 308 -2.24 15.96 16.18
CA LEU A 308 -2.05 15.35 17.49
C LEU A 308 -2.00 16.44 18.55
N TYR A 309 -2.85 16.37 19.53
CA TYR A 309 -2.92 17.27 20.67
C TYR A 309 -2.04 16.78 21.82
#